data_4b661fd9e825a6abbf987172aab75b29
#
_entry.id   4b661fd9e825a6abbf987172aab75b29
#
_cell.length_a   1.000
_cell.length_b   1.000
_cell.length_c   1.000
_cell.angle_alpha   90.00
_cell.angle_beta   90.00
_cell.angle_gamma   90.00
#
_symmetry.space_group_name_H-M   'P 1'
#
loop_
_entity.id
_entity.type
_entity.pdbx_description
1 polymer ?
#
loop_
_entity_poly.entity_id
_entity_poly.type
_entity_poly.pdbx_seq_one_letter_code
_entity_poly.pdbx_strand_id
1 'polypeptide(L)'
;MAWGMKNYTIQLFGSSIIEGRIGVEHAADRWYEIMRRQLCELFPATCFAVYNGAVGGKSARVLMERFDGELAGHTPDLCIAMFGWNNCRMDDPAQHVDLPELKELMEKFLTHLPEKTRVVGVINQPVVDEWHSTFKNPNYDPIRAEYGGFNAYHDFEREAAREFFRRHDFPFIDLAVLMADDPKKYVVNDGIHLSPCGHEFFAAETVKILEPILRADGCC
;
A
#
# COMPACT_ATOMS: atom_id res chain seq x y z
N MET A 1 4.38 40.33 -1.33
CA MET A 1 4.49 39.04 -2.05
C MET A 1 3.84 37.99 -1.16
N ALA A 2 2.70 37.45 -1.56
CA ALA A 2 2.04 36.39 -0.80
C ALA A 2 2.89 35.10 -0.90
N TRP A 3 3.36 34.63 0.22
CA TRP A 3 4.02 33.35 0.35
C TRP A 3 2.94 32.25 0.27
N GLY A 4 2.46 31.97 -0.95
CA GLY A 4 1.49 30.93 -1.19
C GLY A 4 2.21 29.63 -1.52
N MET A 5 2.71 28.89 -0.50
CA MET A 5 3.07 27.50 -0.72
C MET A 5 1.80 26.74 -1.15
N LYS A 6 1.92 25.91 -2.16
CA LYS A 6 0.85 24.98 -2.52
C LYS A 6 0.74 23.92 -1.44
N ASN A 7 -0.46 23.67 -0.91
CA ASN A 7 -0.72 22.51 -0.09
C ASN A 7 -1.09 21.34 -0.99
N TYR A 8 -0.53 20.17 -0.73
CA TYR A 8 -0.86 18.92 -1.42
C TYR A 8 -1.03 17.81 -0.40
N THR A 9 -2.20 17.19 -0.42
CA THR A 9 -2.62 16.22 0.58
C THR A 9 -2.59 14.82 0.00
N ILE A 10 -1.84 13.91 0.64
CA ILE A 10 -1.71 12.51 0.27
C ILE A 10 -2.36 11.65 1.35
N GLN A 11 -3.37 10.86 0.97
CA GLN A 11 -3.98 9.83 1.81
C GLN A 11 -3.31 8.49 1.56
N LEU A 12 -3.03 7.74 2.62
CA LEU A 12 -2.55 6.37 2.54
C LEU A 12 -3.67 5.41 2.95
N PHE A 13 -3.95 4.40 2.11
CA PHE A 13 -4.92 3.36 2.35
C PHE A 13 -4.27 1.98 2.23
N GLY A 14 -4.38 1.15 3.27
CA GLY A 14 -3.81 -0.20 3.27
C GLY A 14 -3.57 -0.77 4.66
N SER A 15 -2.82 -1.85 4.71
CA SER A 15 -2.49 -2.52 5.98
C SER A 15 -1.05 -2.21 6.44
N SER A 16 -0.41 -3.12 7.15
CA SER A 16 0.88 -2.92 7.82
C SER A 16 2.03 -2.47 6.91
N ILE A 17 2.03 -2.86 5.63
CA ILE A 17 3.05 -2.42 4.67
C ILE A 17 2.91 -0.92 4.40
N ILE A 18 1.69 -0.46 4.15
CA ILE A 18 1.40 0.97 3.96
C ILE A 18 1.58 1.75 5.26
N GLU A 19 1.14 1.19 6.40
CA GLU A 19 1.35 1.78 7.73
C GLU A 19 2.83 2.01 8.05
N GLY A 20 3.72 1.12 7.58
CA GLY A 20 5.16 1.30 7.57
C GLY A 20 5.84 1.26 8.95
N ARG A 21 5.19 0.70 10.00
CA ARG A 21 5.76 0.70 11.36
C ARG A 21 6.79 -0.39 11.62
N ILE A 22 6.67 -1.52 10.92
CA ILE A 22 7.51 -2.69 11.14
C ILE A 22 8.74 -2.61 10.25
N GLY A 23 9.90 -3.00 10.78
CA GLY A 23 11.18 -3.07 10.07
C GLY A 23 12.06 -1.83 10.21
N VAL A 24 11.60 -0.79 10.90
CA VAL A 24 12.38 0.42 11.20
C VAL A 24 12.22 0.82 12.67
N GLU A 25 13.28 1.40 13.25
CA GLU A 25 13.29 1.83 14.66
C GLU A 25 12.67 3.23 14.83
N HIS A 26 12.87 4.11 13.86
CA HIS A 26 12.41 5.49 13.96
C HIS A 26 11.28 5.78 12.95
N ALA A 27 10.33 6.61 13.35
CA ALA A 27 9.23 7.03 12.49
C ALA A 27 9.73 7.71 11.20
N ALA A 28 10.84 8.43 11.27
CA ALA A 28 11.45 9.11 10.14
C ALA A 28 11.98 8.17 9.04
N ASP A 29 12.19 6.88 9.37
CA ASP A 29 12.72 5.87 8.44
C ASP A 29 11.60 5.05 7.78
N ARG A 30 10.32 5.36 8.06
CA ARG A 30 9.19 4.79 7.38
C ARG A 30 9.15 5.25 5.93
N TRP A 31 8.79 4.37 5.02
CA TRP A 31 8.80 4.63 3.59
C TRP A 31 8.09 5.94 3.20
N TYR A 32 6.94 6.24 3.77
CA TYR A 32 6.18 7.44 3.44
C TYR A 32 6.78 8.73 4.02
N GLU A 33 7.52 8.67 5.12
CA GLU A 33 8.27 9.80 5.64
C GLU A 33 9.53 10.08 4.81
N ILE A 34 10.20 9.01 4.33
CA ILE A 34 11.30 9.13 3.37
C ILE A 34 10.78 9.74 2.08
N MET A 35 9.70 9.20 1.52
CA MET A 35 9.01 9.75 0.34
C MET A 35 8.68 11.24 0.53
N ARG A 36 8.03 11.61 1.65
CA ARG A 36 7.64 12.99 1.94
C ARG A 36 8.85 13.93 1.95
N ARG A 37 9.97 13.54 2.58
CA ARG A 37 11.20 14.34 2.57
C ARG A 37 11.73 14.53 1.15
N GLN A 38 11.81 13.47 0.35
CA GLN A 38 12.27 13.55 -1.04
C GLN A 38 11.35 14.44 -1.89
N LEU A 39 10.05 14.36 -1.69
CA LEU A 39 9.10 15.24 -2.38
C LEU A 39 9.27 16.71 -1.97
N CYS A 40 9.51 17.01 -0.69
CA CYS A 40 9.80 18.38 -0.25
C CYS A 40 11.11 18.93 -0.85
N GLU A 41 12.10 18.09 -1.09
CA GLU A 41 13.35 18.47 -1.77
C GLU A 41 13.13 18.73 -3.27
N LEU A 42 12.30 17.91 -3.93
CA LEU A 42 11.99 18.07 -5.36
C LEU A 42 11.03 19.23 -5.66
N PHE A 43 10.16 19.56 -4.70
CA PHE A 43 9.09 20.55 -4.84
C PHE A 43 9.10 21.54 -3.66
N PRO A 44 10.13 22.40 -3.56
CA PRO A 44 10.33 23.22 -2.35
C PRO A 44 9.26 24.31 -2.13
N ALA A 45 8.43 24.61 -3.12
CA ALA A 45 7.30 25.54 -2.98
C ALA A 45 5.96 24.81 -2.69
N THR A 46 6.00 23.48 -2.43
CA THR A 46 4.82 22.66 -2.10
C THR A 46 4.93 22.08 -0.69
N CYS A 47 3.88 22.22 0.12
CA CYS A 47 3.76 21.61 1.44
C CYS A 47 3.00 20.28 1.31
N PHE A 48 3.66 19.17 1.57
CA PHE A 48 3.05 17.84 1.51
C PHE A 48 2.55 17.41 2.89
N ALA A 49 1.22 17.26 3.02
CA ALA A 49 0.57 16.64 4.17
C ALA A 49 0.25 15.15 3.85
N VAL A 50 0.79 14.22 4.64
CA VAL A 50 0.53 12.79 4.49
C VAL A 50 -0.36 12.32 5.63
N TYR A 51 -1.55 11.84 5.30
CA TYR A 51 -2.48 11.23 6.24
C TYR A 51 -2.41 9.71 6.12
N ASN A 52 -1.91 9.07 7.16
CA ASN A 52 -1.76 7.62 7.19
C ASN A 52 -2.98 6.97 7.84
N GLY A 53 -3.97 6.59 7.02
CA GLY A 53 -5.15 5.82 7.42
C GLY A 53 -4.94 4.30 7.41
N ALA A 54 -3.73 3.83 7.11
CA ALA A 54 -3.43 2.41 7.08
C ALA A 54 -3.42 1.80 8.49
N VAL A 55 -3.90 0.54 8.61
CA VAL A 55 -3.97 -0.18 9.89
C VAL A 55 -3.43 -1.59 9.75
N GLY A 56 -2.34 -1.87 10.46
CA GLY A 56 -1.70 -3.19 10.48
C GLY A 56 -2.65 -4.32 10.88
N GLY A 57 -2.53 -5.47 10.21
CA GLY A 57 -3.32 -6.67 10.49
C GLY A 57 -4.77 -6.63 10.02
N LYS A 58 -5.20 -5.60 9.27
CA LYS A 58 -6.58 -5.47 8.78
C LYS A 58 -6.71 -5.85 7.32
N SER A 59 -7.81 -6.57 7.00
CA SER A 59 -8.19 -6.91 5.64
C SER A 59 -8.82 -5.73 4.91
N ALA A 60 -8.98 -5.85 3.59
CA ALA A 60 -9.62 -4.83 2.76
C ALA A 60 -11.03 -4.47 3.26
N ARG A 61 -11.83 -5.45 3.74
CA ARG A 61 -13.17 -5.22 4.30
C ARG A 61 -13.11 -4.26 5.48
N VAL A 62 -12.29 -4.56 6.49
CA VAL A 62 -12.18 -3.74 7.71
C VAL A 62 -11.61 -2.35 7.41
N LEU A 63 -10.68 -2.25 6.45
CA LEU A 63 -10.15 -0.96 6.02
C LEU A 63 -11.23 -0.11 5.34
N MET A 64 -12.08 -0.72 4.49
CA MET A 64 -13.19 -0.03 3.83
C MET A 64 -14.27 0.48 4.80
N GLU A 65 -14.59 -0.29 5.86
CA GLU A 65 -15.54 0.14 6.89
C GLU A 65 -15.11 1.42 7.62
N ARG A 66 -13.81 1.70 7.65
CA ARG A 66 -13.22 2.85 8.32
C ARG A 66 -12.95 4.03 7.39
N PHE A 67 -12.92 3.78 6.08
CA PHE A 67 -12.36 4.72 5.11
C PHE A 67 -13.08 6.08 5.10
N ASP A 68 -14.41 6.11 5.23
CA ASP A 68 -15.15 7.37 5.33
C ASP A 68 -14.73 8.20 6.56
N GLY A 69 -14.47 7.52 7.69
CA GLY A 69 -13.97 8.17 8.89
C GLY A 69 -12.55 8.72 8.72
N GLU A 70 -11.71 8.03 7.97
CA GLU A 70 -10.35 8.48 7.67
C GLU A 70 -10.31 9.70 6.73
N LEU A 71 -11.33 9.83 5.85
CA LEU A 71 -11.48 10.99 4.97
C LEU A 71 -12.22 12.17 5.64
N ALA A 72 -12.79 11.95 6.85
CA ALA A 72 -13.52 12.99 7.54
C ALA A 72 -12.58 14.16 7.92
N GLY A 73 -12.90 15.35 7.43
CA GLY A 73 -12.16 16.57 7.74
C GLY A 73 -11.02 16.96 6.79
N HIS A 74 -10.75 16.14 5.75
CA HIS A 74 -9.85 16.55 4.67
C HIS A 74 -10.26 15.94 3.33
N THR A 75 -9.83 16.59 2.25
CA THR A 75 -10.01 16.11 0.89
C THR A 75 -8.64 15.83 0.31
N PRO A 76 -8.26 14.58 0.07
CA PRO A 76 -6.95 14.27 -0.48
C PRO A 76 -6.85 14.66 -1.96
N ASP A 77 -5.72 15.25 -2.35
CA ASP A 77 -5.38 15.44 -3.77
C ASP A 77 -4.99 14.10 -4.41
N LEU A 78 -4.38 13.20 -3.62
CA LEU A 78 -3.91 11.89 -4.06
C LEU A 78 -4.12 10.83 -2.98
N CYS A 79 -4.51 9.61 -3.38
CA CYS A 79 -4.57 8.44 -2.51
C CYS A 79 -3.62 7.34 -3.01
N ILE A 80 -2.73 6.85 -2.13
CA ILE A 80 -1.91 5.67 -2.39
C ILE A 80 -2.60 4.48 -1.74
N ALA A 81 -3.00 3.49 -2.55
CA ALA A 81 -3.87 2.41 -2.11
C ALA A 81 -3.28 1.01 -2.36
N MET A 82 -3.34 0.16 -1.33
CA MET A 82 -2.98 -1.26 -1.39
C MET A 82 -4.08 -2.11 -0.74
N PHE A 83 -4.63 -3.09 -1.46
CA PHE A 83 -5.80 -3.87 -1.03
C PHE A 83 -5.47 -5.28 -0.52
N GLY A 84 -4.25 -5.74 -0.66
CA GLY A 84 -3.86 -7.12 -0.33
C GLY A 84 -3.38 -7.32 1.11
N TRP A 85 -3.06 -8.54 1.44
CA TRP A 85 -2.35 -9.15 2.55
C TRP A 85 -3.22 -9.84 3.59
N ASN A 86 -3.98 -9.14 4.40
CA ASN A 86 -4.68 -9.79 5.51
C ASN A 86 -6.02 -10.42 5.11
N ASN A 87 -6.36 -10.41 3.83
CA ASN A 87 -7.56 -11.05 3.30
C ASN A 87 -7.53 -12.58 3.50
N CYS A 88 -6.34 -13.17 3.57
CA CYS A 88 -6.12 -14.61 3.81
C CYS A 88 -6.30 -15.05 5.27
N ARG A 89 -6.83 -14.21 6.14
CA ARG A 89 -7.00 -14.49 7.58
C ARG A 89 -8.06 -15.55 7.85
N MET A 90 -7.77 -16.81 7.49
CA MET A 90 -8.67 -17.96 7.75
C MET A 90 -8.82 -18.25 9.25
N ASP A 91 -7.90 -17.78 10.08
CA ASP A 91 -7.97 -17.79 11.55
C ASP A 91 -8.94 -16.75 12.12
N ASP A 92 -9.36 -15.79 11.31
CA ASP A 92 -10.33 -14.74 11.68
C ASP A 92 -11.34 -14.53 10.51
N PRO A 93 -12.47 -15.29 10.51
CA PRO A 93 -13.46 -15.19 9.44
C PRO A 93 -14.04 -13.80 9.23
N ALA A 94 -14.03 -12.94 10.26
CA ALA A 94 -14.48 -11.55 10.14
C ALA A 94 -13.54 -10.72 9.24
N GLN A 95 -12.30 -11.14 9.09
CA GLN A 95 -11.32 -10.48 8.25
C GLN A 95 -11.03 -11.23 6.93
N HIS A 96 -11.45 -12.50 6.82
CA HIS A 96 -11.27 -13.25 5.59
C HIS A 96 -12.08 -12.61 4.45
N VAL A 97 -11.39 -12.30 3.34
CA VAL A 97 -11.98 -11.72 2.12
C VAL A 97 -11.58 -12.61 0.96
N ASP A 98 -12.57 -13.18 0.29
CA ASP A 98 -12.32 -13.95 -0.92
C ASP A 98 -12.08 -13.04 -2.15
N LEU A 99 -11.67 -13.65 -3.25
CA LEU A 99 -11.31 -12.89 -4.45
C LEU A 99 -12.50 -12.12 -5.09
N PRO A 100 -13.72 -12.68 -5.18
CA PRO A 100 -14.90 -11.94 -5.61
C PRO A 100 -15.17 -10.70 -4.76
N GLU A 101 -15.19 -10.87 -3.43
CA GLU A 101 -15.40 -9.76 -2.51
C GLU A 101 -14.28 -8.71 -2.60
N LEU A 102 -13.02 -9.13 -2.74
CA LEU A 102 -11.91 -8.20 -2.92
C LEU A 102 -12.12 -7.30 -4.16
N LYS A 103 -12.56 -7.88 -5.28
CA LYS A 103 -12.88 -7.11 -6.49
C LYS A 103 -14.02 -6.11 -6.26
N GLU A 104 -15.06 -6.49 -5.54
CA GLU A 104 -16.17 -5.59 -5.17
C GLU A 104 -15.69 -4.45 -4.25
N LEU A 105 -14.84 -4.75 -3.27
CA LEU A 105 -14.29 -3.74 -2.35
C LEU A 105 -13.39 -2.73 -3.07
N MET A 106 -12.61 -3.17 -4.07
CA MET A 106 -11.80 -2.26 -4.90
C MET A 106 -12.68 -1.30 -5.70
N GLU A 107 -13.79 -1.78 -6.30
CA GLU A 107 -14.73 -0.88 -7.00
C GLU A 107 -15.42 0.08 -6.02
N LYS A 108 -15.84 -0.44 -4.87
CA LYS A 108 -16.47 0.36 -3.83
C LYS A 108 -15.54 1.46 -3.32
N PHE A 109 -14.25 1.20 -3.19
CA PHE A 109 -13.26 2.19 -2.77
C PHE A 109 -13.34 3.48 -3.61
N LEU A 110 -13.55 3.38 -4.92
CA LEU A 110 -13.65 4.55 -5.79
C LEU A 110 -14.87 5.41 -5.47
N THR A 111 -15.96 4.81 -4.98
CA THR A 111 -17.19 5.55 -4.63
C THR A 111 -17.05 6.40 -3.36
N HIS A 112 -16.04 6.10 -2.53
CA HIS A 112 -15.75 6.86 -1.31
C HIS A 112 -14.75 7.99 -1.52
N LEU A 113 -13.98 7.94 -2.62
CA LEU A 113 -13.01 8.99 -2.93
C LEU A 113 -13.70 10.23 -3.54
N PRO A 114 -13.28 11.45 -3.15
CA PRO A 114 -13.67 12.65 -3.87
C PRO A 114 -13.30 12.55 -5.36
N GLU A 115 -14.16 13.01 -6.24
CA GLU A 115 -14.05 12.87 -7.71
C GLU A 115 -12.69 13.30 -8.28
N LYS A 116 -12.06 14.29 -7.67
CA LYS A 116 -10.78 14.85 -8.14
C LYS A 116 -9.54 14.16 -7.54
N THR A 117 -9.72 13.23 -6.60
CA THR A 117 -8.60 12.55 -5.95
C THR A 117 -7.89 11.64 -6.96
N ARG A 118 -6.60 11.86 -7.16
CA ARG A 118 -5.75 10.96 -7.92
C ARG A 118 -5.55 9.65 -7.17
N VAL A 119 -5.45 8.54 -7.89
CA VAL A 119 -5.16 7.22 -7.29
C VAL A 119 -3.82 6.70 -7.82
N VAL A 120 -2.98 6.23 -6.90
CA VAL A 120 -1.78 5.45 -7.20
C VAL A 120 -1.89 4.11 -6.50
N GLY A 121 -1.84 3.04 -7.27
CA GLY A 121 -1.92 1.68 -6.74
C GLY A 121 -0.60 1.18 -6.17
N VAL A 122 -0.68 0.22 -5.26
CA VAL A 122 0.48 -0.56 -4.81
C VAL A 122 0.12 -2.04 -4.87
N ILE A 123 0.91 -2.80 -5.60
CA ILE A 123 0.89 -4.26 -5.57
C ILE A 123 1.89 -4.70 -4.49
N ASN A 124 1.42 -5.51 -3.56
CA ASN A 124 2.22 -5.95 -2.41
C ASN A 124 3.43 -6.78 -2.84
N GLN A 125 4.51 -6.67 -2.05
CA GLN A 125 5.80 -7.33 -2.24
C GLN A 125 5.69 -8.86 -2.20
N PRO A 126 6.73 -9.59 -2.67
CA PRO A 126 6.81 -11.04 -2.49
C PRO A 126 6.87 -11.43 -1.01
N VAL A 127 6.37 -12.63 -0.70
CA VAL A 127 6.52 -13.28 0.61
C VAL A 127 7.75 -14.18 0.57
N VAL A 128 8.51 -14.18 1.66
CA VAL A 128 9.55 -15.19 1.88
C VAL A 128 8.93 -16.29 2.75
N ASP A 129 8.31 -17.27 2.11
CA ASP A 129 7.48 -18.28 2.74
C ASP A 129 8.20 -19.05 3.86
N GLU A 130 9.50 -19.36 3.69
CA GLU A 130 10.28 -20.06 4.72
C GLU A 130 10.52 -19.25 6.00
N TRP A 131 10.33 -17.91 5.96
CA TRP A 131 10.44 -17.02 7.10
C TRP A 131 9.10 -16.70 7.74
N HIS A 132 8.03 -16.84 7.00
CA HIS A 132 6.70 -16.42 7.42
C HIS A 132 6.20 -17.25 8.60
N SER A 133 5.96 -16.61 9.75
CA SER A 133 5.52 -17.29 10.97
C SER A 133 4.15 -17.99 10.80
N THR A 134 3.25 -17.39 10.00
CA THR A 134 1.93 -17.96 9.72
C THR A 134 2.01 -19.20 8.84
N PHE A 135 3.09 -19.42 8.10
CA PHE A 135 3.31 -20.65 7.32
C PHE A 135 3.23 -21.94 8.16
N LYS A 136 3.55 -21.85 9.45
CA LYS A 136 3.46 -22.97 10.39
C LYS A 136 2.11 -23.05 11.12
N ASN A 137 1.22 -22.07 10.96
CA ASN A 137 -0.08 -22.08 11.60
C ASN A 137 -1.04 -23.04 10.86
N PRO A 138 -1.64 -24.03 11.54
CA PRO A 138 -2.53 -25.01 10.92
C PRO A 138 -3.81 -24.39 10.30
N ASN A 139 -4.24 -23.22 10.75
CA ASN A 139 -5.37 -22.50 10.14
C ASN A 139 -5.13 -22.14 8.67
N TYR A 140 -3.86 -22.11 8.25
CA TYR A 140 -3.47 -21.84 6.85
C TYR A 140 -3.10 -23.09 6.06
N ASP A 141 -3.29 -24.30 6.64
CA ASP A 141 -3.04 -25.57 5.91
C ASP A 141 -3.81 -25.66 4.59
N PRO A 142 -5.08 -25.23 4.49
CA PRO A 142 -5.79 -25.21 3.22
C PRO A 142 -5.09 -24.37 2.14
N ILE A 143 -4.58 -23.20 2.48
CA ILE A 143 -3.82 -22.34 1.53
C ILE A 143 -2.55 -23.06 1.07
N ARG A 144 -1.81 -23.67 2.00
CA ARG A 144 -0.59 -24.41 1.65
C ARG A 144 -0.86 -25.61 0.77
N ALA A 145 -1.94 -26.33 1.07
CA ALA A 145 -2.32 -27.52 0.30
C ALA A 145 -2.80 -27.18 -1.11
N GLU A 146 -3.57 -26.10 -1.25
CA GLU A 146 -4.19 -25.70 -2.51
C GLU A 146 -3.22 -24.91 -3.41
N TYR A 147 -2.45 -23.99 -2.84
CA TYR A 147 -1.62 -23.04 -3.60
C TYR A 147 -0.11 -23.31 -3.49
N GLY A 148 0.32 -24.19 -2.60
CA GLY A 148 1.74 -24.50 -2.38
C GLY A 148 2.48 -23.47 -1.50
N GLY A 149 1.86 -22.34 -1.15
CA GLY A 149 2.44 -21.30 -0.30
C GLY A 149 1.66 -20.00 -0.32
N PHE A 150 2.00 -19.08 0.57
CA PHE A 150 1.36 -17.77 0.65
C PHE A 150 1.68 -16.88 -0.55
N ASN A 151 2.90 -16.95 -1.05
CA ASN A 151 3.28 -16.13 -2.19
C ASN A 151 2.41 -16.46 -3.40
N ALA A 152 2.21 -17.76 -3.69
CA ALA A 152 1.34 -18.23 -4.77
C ALA A 152 -0.13 -17.85 -4.55
N TYR A 153 -0.64 -17.93 -3.31
CA TYR A 153 -1.99 -17.45 -2.97
C TYR A 153 -2.14 -15.97 -3.28
N HIS A 154 -1.20 -15.14 -2.81
CA HIS A 154 -1.26 -13.70 -3.02
C HIS A 154 -1.09 -13.28 -4.48
N ASP A 155 -0.57 -14.14 -5.37
CA ASP A 155 -0.51 -13.83 -6.80
C ASP A 155 -1.90 -13.65 -7.41
N PHE A 156 -2.93 -14.33 -6.91
CA PHE A 156 -4.32 -14.09 -7.34
C PHE A 156 -4.81 -12.70 -6.92
N GLU A 157 -4.54 -12.28 -5.69
CA GLU A 157 -4.89 -10.94 -5.21
C GLU A 157 -4.12 -9.84 -5.96
N ARG A 158 -2.81 -10.08 -6.19
CA ARG A 158 -1.95 -9.17 -6.94
C ARG A 158 -2.46 -8.97 -8.37
N GLU A 159 -2.86 -10.06 -9.04
CA GLU A 159 -3.38 -9.96 -10.41
C GLU A 159 -4.73 -9.24 -10.44
N ALA A 160 -5.62 -9.51 -9.50
CA ALA A 160 -6.88 -8.76 -9.39
C ALA A 160 -6.64 -7.24 -9.18
N ALA A 161 -5.65 -6.89 -8.35
CA ALA A 161 -5.28 -5.49 -8.14
C ALA A 161 -4.65 -4.87 -9.41
N ARG A 162 -3.78 -5.60 -10.14
CA ARG A 162 -3.23 -5.15 -11.43
C ARG A 162 -4.32 -4.90 -12.47
N GLU A 163 -5.27 -5.85 -12.59
CA GLU A 163 -6.43 -5.72 -13.49
C GLU A 163 -7.26 -4.48 -13.14
N PHE A 164 -7.53 -4.26 -11.86
CA PHE A 164 -8.27 -3.12 -11.36
C PHE A 164 -7.56 -1.80 -11.71
N PHE A 165 -6.28 -1.64 -11.38
CA PHE A 165 -5.55 -0.41 -11.66
C PHE A 165 -5.41 -0.14 -13.17
N ARG A 166 -5.17 -1.17 -13.98
CA ARG A 166 -5.10 -1.02 -15.45
C ARG A 166 -6.46 -0.61 -16.05
N ARG A 167 -7.55 -1.22 -15.59
CA ARG A 167 -8.91 -0.91 -16.11
C ARG A 167 -9.33 0.54 -15.85
N HIS A 168 -8.85 1.12 -14.75
CA HIS A 168 -9.12 2.49 -14.38
C HIS A 168 -8.02 3.49 -14.79
N ASP A 169 -7.04 3.05 -15.59
CA ASP A 169 -5.90 3.86 -16.02
C ASP A 169 -5.12 4.49 -14.84
N PHE A 170 -5.10 3.84 -13.67
CA PHE A 170 -4.33 4.28 -12.52
C PHE A 170 -2.88 3.81 -12.59
N PRO A 171 -1.90 4.69 -12.40
CA PRO A 171 -0.52 4.26 -12.22
C PRO A 171 -0.38 3.43 -10.94
N PHE A 172 0.54 2.46 -10.96
CA PHE A 172 0.78 1.63 -9.77
C PHE A 172 2.24 1.19 -9.65
N ILE A 173 2.66 0.95 -8.40
CA ILE A 173 3.97 0.44 -8.03
C ILE A 173 3.83 -1.07 -7.84
N ASP A 174 4.50 -1.86 -8.65
CA ASP A 174 4.44 -3.33 -8.54
C ASP A 174 5.65 -3.85 -7.72
N LEU A 175 5.50 -3.84 -6.40
CA LEU A 175 6.57 -4.34 -5.52
C LEU A 175 6.83 -5.84 -5.71
N ALA A 176 5.82 -6.62 -6.14
CA ALA A 176 6.02 -8.03 -6.42
C ALA A 176 7.01 -8.27 -7.56
N VAL A 177 6.96 -7.44 -8.59
CA VAL A 177 7.91 -7.49 -9.72
C VAL A 177 9.23 -6.85 -9.34
N LEU A 178 9.20 -5.66 -8.75
CA LEU A 178 10.39 -4.87 -8.45
C LEU A 178 11.32 -5.51 -7.41
N MET A 179 10.78 -6.34 -6.51
CA MET A 179 11.55 -7.03 -5.46
C MET A 179 11.74 -8.53 -5.73
N ALA A 180 11.37 -9.02 -6.93
CA ALA A 180 11.36 -10.45 -7.25
C ALA A 180 12.74 -11.11 -7.23
N ASP A 181 13.78 -10.39 -7.65
CA ASP A 181 15.14 -10.96 -7.80
C ASP A 181 15.80 -11.29 -6.45
N ASP A 182 15.53 -10.51 -5.41
CA ASP A 182 16.05 -10.73 -4.06
C ASP A 182 15.07 -10.28 -2.97
N PRO A 183 13.96 -11.00 -2.77
CA PRO A 183 12.94 -10.62 -1.77
C PRO A 183 13.50 -10.51 -0.35
N LYS A 184 14.49 -11.36 0.00
CA LYS A 184 15.10 -11.40 1.34
C LYS A 184 15.82 -10.12 1.72
N LYS A 185 16.29 -9.35 0.76
CA LYS A 185 16.88 -8.03 0.98
C LYS A 185 15.86 -7.01 1.46
N TYR A 186 14.62 -7.10 0.97
CA TYR A 186 13.60 -6.07 1.12
C TYR A 186 12.60 -6.36 2.25
N VAL A 187 12.61 -7.58 2.82
CA VAL A 187 11.72 -7.93 3.94
C VAL A 187 12.54 -8.31 5.18
N VAL A 188 11.94 -8.11 6.36
CA VAL A 188 12.50 -8.59 7.62
C VAL A 188 12.27 -10.10 7.76
N ASN A 189 12.88 -10.71 8.80
CA ASN A 189 12.86 -12.16 9.03
C ASN A 189 11.50 -12.77 9.35
N ASP A 190 10.41 -11.99 9.36
CA ASP A 190 9.05 -12.53 9.38
C ASP A 190 8.55 -12.94 7.98
N GLY A 191 9.28 -12.56 6.94
CA GLY A 191 9.01 -12.88 5.54
C GLY A 191 7.96 -12.01 4.86
N ILE A 192 7.43 -10.98 5.55
CA ILE A 192 6.33 -10.13 5.07
C ILE A 192 6.72 -8.65 5.07
N HIS A 193 7.06 -8.13 6.24
CA HIS A 193 7.21 -6.69 6.43
C HIS A 193 8.52 -6.17 5.84
N LEU A 194 8.49 -4.92 5.38
CA LEU A 194 9.64 -4.30 4.75
C LEU A 194 10.81 -4.18 5.73
N SER A 195 12.02 -4.50 5.26
CA SER A 195 13.27 -4.17 5.94
C SER A 195 13.59 -2.67 5.80
N PRO A 196 14.60 -2.12 6.50
CA PRO A 196 15.03 -0.74 6.26
C PRO A 196 15.32 -0.47 4.77
N CYS A 197 16.01 -1.40 4.09
CA CYS A 197 16.26 -1.31 2.65
C CYS A 197 14.96 -1.37 1.84
N GLY A 198 13.97 -2.16 2.27
CA GLY A 198 12.65 -2.22 1.66
C GLY A 198 11.88 -0.90 1.78
N HIS A 199 11.98 -0.23 2.92
CA HIS A 199 11.38 1.09 3.12
C HIS A 199 12.01 2.16 2.22
N GLU A 200 13.34 2.22 2.16
CA GLU A 200 14.05 3.13 1.27
C GLU A 200 13.70 2.88 -0.20
N PHE A 201 13.69 1.61 -0.61
CA PHE A 201 13.36 1.21 -1.97
C PHE A 201 11.92 1.60 -2.34
N PHE A 202 10.94 1.26 -1.49
CA PHE A 202 9.53 1.59 -1.74
C PHE A 202 9.32 3.11 -1.83
N ALA A 203 9.96 3.89 -0.95
CA ALA A 203 9.91 5.34 -1.01
C ALA A 203 10.44 5.88 -2.37
N ALA A 204 11.59 5.40 -2.81
CA ALA A 204 12.19 5.82 -4.07
C ALA A 204 11.32 5.48 -5.29
N GLU A 205 10.77 4.27 -5.35
CA GLU A 205 9.86 3.88 -6.44
C GLU A 205 8.56 4.69 -6.40
N THR A 206 8.05 5.01 -5.21
CA THR A 206 6.88 5.88 -5.07
C THR A 206 7.16 7.28 -5.60
N VAL A 207 8.28 7.88 -5.26
CA VAL A 207 8.67 9.22 -5.76
C VAL A 207 8.75 9.25 -7.28
N LYS A 208 9.32 8.21 -7.93
CA LYS A 208 9.39 8.12 -9.40
C LYS A 208 8.01 8.16 -10.07
N ILE A 209 7.02 7.49 -9.46
CA ILE A 209 5.63 7.49 -9.97
C ILE A 209 4.95 8.83 -9.68
N LEU A 210 5.18 9.41 -8.51
CA LEU A 210 4.52 10.65 -8.10
C LEU A 210 5.08 11.88 -8.81
N GLU A 211 6.36 11.95 -9.11
CA GLU A 211 6.98 13.15 -9.70
C GLU A 211 6.24 13.67 -10.94
N PRO A 212 5.96 12.88 -11.99
CA PRO A 212 5.24 13.39 -13.16
C PRO A 212 3.80 13.81 -12.84
N ILE A 213 3.13 13.13 -11.91
CA ILE A 213 1.76 13.46 -11.47
C ILE A 213 1.78 14.84 -10.78
N LEU A 214 2.68 15.02 -9.83
CA LEU A 214 2.81 16.25 -9.04
C LEU A 214 3.17 17.47 -9.92
N ARG A 215 4.05 17.26 -10.92
CA ARG A 215 4.37 18.32 -11.92
C ARG A 215 3.14 18.69 -12.74
N ALA A 216 2.35 17.69 -13.19
CA ALA A 216 1.11 17.92 -13.93
C ALA A 216 0.05 18.65 -13.08
N ASP A 217 0.04 18.39 -11.76
CA ASP A 217 -0.83 19.06 -10.80
C ASP A 217 -0.29 20.44 -10.38
N GLY A 218 0.84 20.90 -10.94
CA GLY A 218 1.42 22.23 -10.69
C GLY A 218 2.17 22.35 -9.36
N CYS A 219 2.72 21.26 -8.83
CA CYS A 219 3.69 21.31 -7.74
C CYS A 219 5.06 21.81 -8.26
N CYS A 220 5.74 22.62 -7.48
CA CYS A 220 7.03 23.23 -7.83
C CYS A 220 7.93 23.46 -6.58
#